data_470c2627c9b321a885a444e0276d8c56
#
_entry.id   470c2627c9b321a885a444e0276d8c56
#
_cell.length_a   1.000
_cell.length_b   1.000
_cell.length_c   1.000
_cell.angle_alpha   90.00
_cell.angle_beta   90.00
_cell.angle_gamma   90.00
#
_symmetry.space_group_name_H-M   'P 1'
#
loop_
_entity.id
_entity.type
_entity.pdbx_description
1 polymer ?
#
loop_
_entity_poly.entity_id
_entity_poly.type
_entity_poly.pdbx_seq_one_letter_code
_entity_poly.pdbx_strand_id
1 'polypeptide(L)' 'MSNQTSEAFAYIEREYKDAKGRVELQRHVVAQLHMIEADPTEAEVSLNALLDDEASKLRILDYLRKWLGDNLEETRADRA' A
#
# COMPACT_ATOMS: atom_id res chain seq x y z
N MET A 1 -13.11 7.06 21.02
CA MET A 1 -13.89 6.84 19.81
C MET A 1 -13.11 7.09 18.54
N SER A 2 -12.17 8.01 18.57
CA SER A 2 -11.24 8.20 17.46
C SER A 2 -10.29 7.01 17.27
N ASN A 3 -10.18 6.13 18.28
CA ASN A 3 -9.22 5.04 18.28
C ASN A 3 -9.45 4.02 17.17
N GLN A 4 -10.71 3.70 16.86
CA GLN A 4 -11.02 2.71 15.82
C GLN A 4 -10.57 3.19 14.43
N THR A 5 -10.77 4.45 14.13
CA THR A 5 -10.35 5.03 12.85
C THR A 5 -8.83 5.10 12.77
N SER A 6 -8.18 5.50 13.88
CA SER A 6 -6.72 5.55 13.96
C SER A 6 -6.10 4.16 13.81
N GLU A 7 -6.72 3.15 14.42
CA GLU A 7 -6.26 1.77 14.31
C GLU A 7 -6.43 1.24 12.90
N ALA A 8 -7.56 1.55 12.24
CA ALA A 8 -7.79 1.15 10.85
C ALA A 8 -6.75 1.80 9.93
N PHE A 9 -6.47 3.08 10.13
CA PHE A 9 -5.46 3.80 9.35
C PHE A 9 -4.08 3.17 9.54
N ALA A 10 -3.70 2.91 10.80
CA ALA A 10 -2.40 2.31 11.12
C ALA A 10 -2.27 0.90 10.51
N TYR A 11 -3.35 0.12 10.53
CA TYR A 11 -3.38 -1.20 9.92
C TYR A 11 -3.14 -1.12 8.42
N ILE A 12 -3.87 -0.25 7.72
CA ILE A 12 -3.74 -0.10 6.27
C ILE A 12 -2.37 0.45 5.90
N GLU A 13 -1.84 1.39 6.69
CA GLU A 13 -0.49 1.92 6.47
C GLU A 13 0.56 0.81 6.56
N ARG A 14 0.44 -0.06 7.54
CA ARG A 14 1.33 -1.21 7.69
C ARG A 14 1.21 -2.19 6.53
N GLU A 15 -0.03 -2.48 6.12
CA GLU A 15 -0.29 -3.36 4.98
C GLU A 15 0.30 -2.80 3.69
N TYR A 16 0.21 -1.49 3.50
CA TYR A 16 0.81 -0.83 2.34
C TYR A 16 2.33 -0.95 2.37
N LYS A 17 2.96 -0.71 3.51
CA LYS A 17 4.42 -0.85 3.67
C LYS A 17 4.87 -2.29 3.39
N ASP A 18 4.11 -3.26 3.88
CA ASP A 18 4.40 -4.67 3.63
C ASP A 18 4.26 -5.01 2.14
N ALA A 19 3.23 -4.47 1.49
CA ALA A 19 3.03 -4.67 0.06
C ALA A 19 4.19 -4.09 -0.75
N LYS A 20 4.67 -2.90 -0.38
CA LYS A 20 5.86 -2.29 -1.01
C LYS A 20 7.09 -3.19 -0.85
N GLY A 21 7.28 -3.73 0.35
CA GLY A 21 8.39 -4.64 0.61
C GLY A 21 8.36 -5.89 -0.26
N ARG A 22 7.17 -6.46 -0.45
CA ARG A 22 6.99 -7.62 -1.32
C ARG A 22 7.31 -7.29 -2.79
N VAL A 23 6.89 -6.12 -3.25
CA VAL A 23 7.20 -5.64 -4.61
C VAL A 23 8.70 -5.52 -4.78
N GLU A 24 9.40 -4.89 -3.84
CA GLU A 24 10.85 -4.72 -3.88
C GLU A 24 11.56 -6.07 -3.95
N LEU A 25 11.16 -7.00 -3.10
CA LEU A 25 11.75 -8.35 -3.09
C LEU A 25 11.52 -9.05 -4.41
N GLN A 26 10.31 -8.98 -4.97
CA GLN A 26 9.99 -9.64 -6.23
C GLN A 26 10.74 -9.02 -7.41
N ARG A 27 10.98 -7.70 -7.38
CA ARG A 27 11.83 -7.04 -8.39
C ARG A 27 13.24 -7.61 -8.39
N HIS A 28 13.79 -7.88 -7.20
CA HIS A 28 15.09 -8.53 -7.08
C HIS A 28 15.08 -9.93 -7.65
N VAL A 29 14.02 -10.70 -7.41
CA VAL A 29 13.89 -12.05 -7.98
C VAL A 29 13.89 -12.00 -9.51
N VAL A 30 13.09 -11.10 -10.09
CA VAL A 30 13.05 -10.93 -11.55
C VAL A 30 14.42 -10.55 -12.10
N ALA A 31 15.09 -9.59 -11.44
CA ALA A 31 16.43 -9.16 -11.87
C ALA A 31 17.44 -10.31 -11.82
N GLN A 32 17.41 -11.13 -10.78
CA GLN A 32 18.31 -12.27 -10.65
C GLN A 32 18.06 -13.30 -11.74
N LEU A 33 16.78 -13.55 -12.07
CA LEU A 33 16.44 -14.48 -13.14
C LEU A 33 16.96 -14.00 -14.49
N HIS A 34 16.90 -12.71 -14.77
CA HIS A 34 17.49 -12.13 -15.98
C HIS A 34 19.01 -12.32 -16.00
N MET A 35 19.67 -12.10 -14.87
CA MET A 35 21.13 -12.22 -14.77
C MET A 35 21.62 -13.64 -15.06
N ILE A 36 20.88 -14.66 -14.64
CA ILE A 36 21.25 -16.06 -14.87
C ILE A 36 20.64 -16.64 -16.15
N GLU A 37 20.00 -15.78 -16.95
CA GLU A 37 19.35 -16.15 -18.21
C GLU A 37 18.26 -17.23 -18.05
N ALA A 38 17.58 -17.21 -16.87
CA ALA A 38 16.43 -18.07 -16.62
C ALA A 38 15.16 -17.39 -17.10
N ASP A 39 14.09 -18.16 -17.29
CA ASP A 39 12.81 -17.65 -17.72
C ASP A 39 12.14 -16.86 -16.57
N PRO A 40 11.92 -15.53 -16.70
CA PRO A 40 11.33 -14.72 -15.64
C PRO A 40 9.79 -14.66 -15.68
N THR A 41 9.14 -15.39 -16.58
CA THR A 41 7.71 -15.20 -16.86
C THR A 41 6.84 -15.33 -15.61
N GLU A 42 7.01 -16.43 -14.85
CA GLU A 42 6.21 -16.64 -13.64
C GLU A 42 6.48 -15.57 -12.57
N ALA A 43 7.75 -15.18 -12.44
CA ALA A 43 8.14 -14.15 -11.49
C ALA A 43 7.57 -12.79 -11.88
N GLU A 44 7.49 -12.48 -13.17
CA GLU A 44 6.88 -11.24 -13.66
C GLU A 44 5.37 -11.22 -13.44
N VAL A 45 4.69 -12.36 -13.63
CA VAL A 45 3.26 -12.47 -13.32
C VAL A 45 3.02 -12.22 -11.83
N SER A 46 3.83 -12.81 -10.97
CA SER A 46 3.76 -12.58 -9.52
C SER A 46 4.02 -11.12 -9.18
N LEU A 47 5.00 -10.50 -9.83
CA LEU A 47 5.31 -9.08 -9.63
C LEU A 47 4.10 -8.21 -9.99
N ASN A 48 3.45 -8.47 -11.11
CA ASN A 48 2.27 -7.70 -11.52
C ASN A 48 1.13 -7.82 -10.50
N ALA A 49 0.91 -9.02 -9.96
CA ALA A 49 -0.10 -9.22 -8.92
C ALA A 49 0.24 -8.43 -7.65
N LEU A 50 1.52 -8.40 -7.27
CA LEU A 50 1.97 -7.64 -6.11
C LEU A 50 1.85 -6.13 -6.34
N LEU A 51 2.11 -5.65 -7.56
CA LEU A 51 1.93 -4.25 -7.91
C LEU A 51 0.46 -3.83 -7.83
N ASP A 52 -0.44 -4.69 -8.29
CA ASP A 52 -1.88 -4.43 -8.20
C ASP A 52 -2.33 -4.36 -6.74
N ASP A 53 -1.82 -5.24 -5.88
CA ASP A 53 -2.12 -5.24 -4.46
C ASP A 53 -1.60 -3.97 -3.79
N GLU A 54 -0.38 -3.56 -4.10
CA GLU A 54 0.20 -2.31 -3.59
C GLU A 54 -0.66 -1.11 -4.00
N ALA A 55 -1.06 -1.05 -5.27
CA ALA A 55 -1.88 0.05 -5.78
C ALA A 55 -3.25 0.10 -5.10
N SER A 56 -3.86 -1.07 -4.85
CA SER A 56 -5.14 -1.15 -4.15
C SER A 56 -5.03 -0.62 -2.71
N LYS A 57 -3.97 -1.00 -2.01
CA LYS A 57 -3.74 -0.56 -0.64
C LYS A 57 -3.45 0.93 -0.58
N LEU A 58 -2.71 1.45 -1.55
CA LEU A 58 -2.46 2.89 -1.64
C LEU A 58 -3.76 3.67 -1.82
N ARG A 59 -4.67 3.19 -2.68
CA ARG A 59 -5.97 3.85 -2.88
C ARG A 59 -6.79 3.88 -1.60
N ILE A 60 -6.81 2.79 -0.85
CA ILE A 60 -7.50 2.75 0.45
C ILE A 60 -6.87 3.72 1.43
N LEU A 61 -5.55 3.74 1.48
CA LEU A 61 -4.80 4.63 2.37
C LEU A 61 -5.09 6.10 2.04
N ASP A 62 -5.08 6.47 0.76
CA ASP A 62 -5.37 7.83 0.32
C ASP A 62 -6.81 8.23 0.64
N TYR A 63 -7.75 7.31 0.48
CA TYR A 63 -9.16 7.52 0.84
C TYR A 63 -9.28 7.82 2.33
N LEU A 64 -8.61 7.03 3.18
CA LEU A 64 -8.66 7.23 4.63
C LEU A 64 -8.00 8.54 5.04
N ARG A 65 -6.90 8.90 4.42
CA ARG A 65 -6.22 10.18 4.70
C ARG A 65 -7.13 11.36 4.38
N LYS A 66 -7.81 11.29 3.24
CA LYS A 66 -8.74 12.33 2.83
C LYS A 66 -9.92 12.42 3.80
N TRP A 67 -10.49 11.26 4.15
CA TRP A 67 -11.62 11.20 5.09
C TRP A 67 -11.24 11.78 6.45
N LEU A 68 -10.08 11.43 6.97
CA LEU A 68 -9.58 11.93 8.25
C LEU A 68 -9.36 13.45 8.19
N GLY A 69 -8.78 13.92 7.09
CA GLY A 69 -8.55 15.36 6.89
C GLY A 69 -9.84 16.14 6.85
N ASP A 70 -10.82 15.66 6.10
CA ASP A 70 -12.12 16.31 5.97
C ASP A 70 -12.84 16.37 7.32
N ASN A 71 -12.80 15.27 8.09
CA ASN A 71 -13.43 15.22 9.41
C ASN A 71 -12.74 16.14 10.42
N LEU A 72 -11.42 16.26 10.35
CA LEU A 72 -10.68 17.16 11.20
C LEU A 72 -11.01 18.61 10.88
N GLU A 73 -11.17 18.96 9.62
CA GLU A 73 -11.55 20.31 9.20
C GLU A 73 -12.96 20.67 9.69
N GLU A 74 -13.91 19.73 9.58
CA GLU A 74 -15.26 19.93 10.10
C GLU A 74 -15.25 20.18 11.60
N THR A 75 -14.47 19.41 12.35
CA THR A 75 -14.34 19.57 13.78
C THR A 75 -13.76 20.94 14.13
N ARG A 76 -12.78 21.41 13.38
CA ARG A 76 -12.19 22.75 13.58
C ARG A 76 -13.19 23.85 13.29
N ALA A 77 -13.98 23.72 12.24
CA ALA A 77 -15.02 24.69 11.89
C ALA A 77 -16.06 24.81 13.00
N ASP A 78 -16.46 23.69 13.58
CA ASP A 78 -17.44 23.66 14.67
C ASP A 78 -16.92 24.36 15.93
N ARG A 79 -15.63 24.39 16.13
CA ARG A 79 -15.02 25.02 17.30
C ARG A 79 -14.77 26.51 17.11
N ALA A 80 -14.79 26.95 15.91
CA ALA A 80 -14.64 28.39 15.62
C ALA A 80 -15.92 29.15 15.90
#